data_4846b6474961a155a261515aa8da6809
#
_entry.id   4846b6474961a155a261515aa8da6809
#
_cell.length_a   1.000
_cell.length_b   1.000
_cell.length_c   1.000
_cell.angle_alpha   90.00
_cell.angle_beta   90.00
_cell.angle_gamma   90.00
#
_symmetry.space_group_name_H-M   'P 1'
#
loop_
_entity.id
_entity.type
_entity.pdbx_description
1 polymer ?
#
loop_
_entity_poly.entity_id
_entity_poly.type
_entity_poly.pdbx_seq_one_letter_code
_entity_poly.pdbx_strand_id
1 'polypeptide(L)'
;MTQEIYISDWLEKDYKDVYNQLHKVLSEFGITPKTLPYSEEVWCRDYMPIHIGEGKYVGFNFQPDYLWDDPKYHKYITRQELAIEDLNINISDNVDIVLDGGNYVRCGDKVVMTDKIFSENPNWRPLALLCRLEEAFQAEIILLPWDMNEPFGHSDGMIAWLGDDRILLNNYHQLEKGKRKSFSTRIRKILNSQFDIVELKYGGTLSRDSWCYMNYIETDNAIILPALSMNHDGENDKAALKMFQNVFDNKVIRQVFAQPLIKHGGALHCATWNHYIL
;
A
#
# COMPACT_ATOMS: atom_id res chain seq x y z
N MET A 1 21.70 -0.38 -0.69
CA MET A 1 20.73 -1.34 -0.10
C MET A 1 20.21 -2.23 -1.21
N THR A 2 20.10 -3.52 -0.99
CA THR A 2 19.47 -4.44 -1.94
C THR A 2 18.00 -4.61 -1.54
N GLN A 3 17.09 -4.41 -2.49
CA GLN A 3 15.65 -4.61 -2.26
C GLN A 3 15.28 -6.05 -2.58
N GLU A 4 14.65 -6.72 -1.65
CA GLU A 4 14.01 -8.02 -1.84
C GLU A 4 12.48 -7.85 -1.80
N ILE A 5 11.76 -8.60 -2.63
CA ILE A 5 10.30 -8.60 -2.64
C ILE A 5 9.81 -9.93 -2.07
N TYR A 6 8.96 -9.84 -1.09
CA TYR A 6 8.29 -10.97 -0.47
C TYR A 6 6.81 -11.00 -0.83
N ILE A 7 6.27 -12.21 -0.94
CA ILE A 7 4.87 -12.50 -1.22
C ILE A 7 4.40 -13.61 -0.29
N SER A 8 3.10 -13.66 -0.03
CA SER A 8 2.48 -14.81 0.61
C SER A 8 2.41 -16.01 -0.35
N ASP A 9 2.50 -17.23 0.16
CA ASP A 9 2.26 -18.46 -0.63
C ASP A 9 0.82 -18.57 -1.13
N TRP A 10 -0.15 -17.86 -0.50
CA TRP A 10 -1.52 -17.73 -0.98
C TRP A 10 -1.62 -17.04 -2.34
N LEU A 11 -0.63 -16.21 -2.73
CA LEU A 11 -0.62 -15.61 -4.05
C LEU A 11 -0.46 -16.68 -5.16
N GLU A 12 0.41 -17.66 -4.96
CA GLU A 12 0.55 -18.77 -5.91
C GLU A 12 -0.64 -19.72 -5.88
N LYS A 13 -1.19 -20.01 -4.69
CA LYS A 13 -2.28 -20.98 -4.50
C LYS A 13 -3.59 -20.48 -5.09
N ASP A 14 -3.99 -19.24 -4.78
CA ASP A 14 -5.33 -18.74 -5.08
C ASP A 14 -5.36 -17.76 -6.26
N TYR A 15 -4.20 -17.17 -6.64
CA TYR A 15 -4.08 -16.15 -7.68
C TYR A 15 -3.00 -16.47 -8.71
N LYS A 16 -2.97 -17.71 -9.17
CA LYS A 16 -1.89 -18.27 -9.99
C LYS A 16 -1.52 -17.44 -11.23
N ASP A 17 -2.50 -16.86 -11.91
CA ASP A 17 -2.24 -16.03 -13.10
C ASP A 17 -1.51 -14.73 -12.72
N VAL A 18 -1.91 -14.12 -11.61
CA VAL A 18 -1.23 -12.93 -11.05
C VAL A 18 0.19 -13.29 -10.66
N TYR A 19 0.37 -14.37 -9.89
CA TYR A 19 1.67 -14.87 -9.46
C TYR A 19 2.61 -15.11 -10.64
N ASN A 20 2.17 -15.84 -11.68
CA ASN A 20 2.99 -16.15 -12.84
C ASN A 20 3.40 -14.90 -13.60
N GLN A 21 2.49 -13.94 -13.81
CA GLN A 21 2.80 -12.69 -14.49
C GLN A 21 3.74 -11.83 -13.65
N LEU A 22 3.49 -11.71 -12.36
CA LEU A 22 4.34 -10.93 -11.44
C LEU A 22 5.76 -11.50 -11.40
N HIS A 23 5.89 -12.81 -11.24
CA HIS A 23 7.18 -13.49 -11.22
C HIS A 23 7.95 -13.27 -12.52
N LYS A 24 7.27 -13.43 -13.68
CA LYS A 24 7.85 -13.18 -14.99
C LYS A 24 8.35 -11.75 -15.13
N VAL A 25 7.53 -10.77 -14.76
CA VAL A 25 7.87 -9.34 -14.90
C VAL A 25 9.02 -8.96 -13.96
N LEU A 26 9.00 -9.40 -12.71
CA LEU A 26 10.09 -9.13 -11.77
C LEU A 26 11.41 -9.76 -12.21
N SER A 27 11.36 -10.94 -12.85
CA SER A 27 12.56 -11.60 -13.38
C SER A 27 13.25 -10.81 -14.50
N GLU A 28 12.52 -9.96 -15.25
CA GLU A 28 13.13 -9.05 -16.24
C GLU A 28 14.11 -8.06 -15.60
N PHE A 29 13.95 -7.80 -14.31
CA PHE A 29 14.78 -6.88 -13.50
C PHE A 29 15.73 -7.63 -12.54
N GLY A 30 15.86 -8.95 -12.70
CA GLY A 30 16.72 -9.78 -11.85
C GLY A 30 16.15 -10.00 -10.44
N ILE A 31 14.87 -9.74 -10.21
CA ILE A 31 14.20 -9.92 -8.93
C ILE A 31 13.42 -11.25 -8.96
N THR A 32 13.73 -12.12 -8.01
CA THR A 32 12.96 -13.33 -7.73
C THR A 32 12.20 -13.12 -6.44
N PRO A 33 10.85 -13.05 -6.46
CA PRO A 33 10.09 -12.88 -5.21
C PRO A 33 10.30 -14.08 -4.30
N LYS A 34 10.42 -13.80 -3.01
CA LYS A 34 10.56 -14.80 -1.95
C LYS A 34 9.21 -15.02 -1.27
N THR A 35 8.97 -16.25 -0.83
CA THR A 35 7.73 -16.58 -0.13
C THR A 35 7.89 -16.39 1.37
N LEU A 36 6.92 -15.71 1.99
CA LEU A 36 6.83 -15.57 3.45
C LEU A 36 6.36 -16.88 4.08
N PRO A 37 7.00 -17.35 5.15
CA PRO A 37 6.51 -18.48 5.92
C PRO A 37 5.25 -18.08 6.71
N TYR A 38 4.43 -19.08 7.06
CA TYR A 38 3.32 -18.96 8.01
C TYR A 38 2.30 -17.84 7.73
N SER A 39 2.11 -17.51 6.46
CA SER A 39 1.08 -16.57 6.03
C SER A 39 -0.30 -17.21 6.05
N GLU A 40 -1.31 -16.52 6.55
CA GLU A 40 -2.71 -16.98 6.57
C GLU A 40 -3.56 -16.26 5.52
N GLU A 41 -3.01 -15.23 4.88
CA GLU A 41 -3.67 -14.44 3.83
C GLU A 41 -2.67 -13.88 2.80
N VAL A 42 -3.19 -13.32 1.70
CA VAL A 42 -2.37 -12.83 0.58
C VAL A 42 -1.79 -11.43 0.83
N TRP A 43 -2.36 -10.65 1.76
CA TRP A 43 -2.06 -9.22 1.93
C TRP A 43 -0.86 -8.99 2.84
N CYS A 44 0.33 -9.40 2.39
CA CYS A 44 1.53 -9.34 3.23
C CYS A 44 1.97 -7.91 3.58
N ARG A 45 1.57 -6.91 2.82
CA ARG A 45 1.79 -5.50 3.17
C ARG A 45 1.22 -5.16 4.54
N ASP A 46 0.05 -5.70 4.87
CA ASP A 46 -0.73 -5.26 6.02
C ASP A 46 -0.22 -5.84 7.33
N TYR A 47 0.29 -7.08 7.32
CA TYR A 47 0.80 -7.74 8.53
C TYR A 47 2.32 -7.69 8.71
N MET A 48 3.09 -7.32 7.67
CA MET A 48 4.55 -7.30 7.79
C MET A 48 5.07 -6.02 8.43
N PRO A 49 6.22 -6.08 9.15
CA PRO A 49 6.79 -4.91 9.82
C PRO A 49 7.06 -3.75 8.86
N ILE A 50 6.92 -2.54 9.38
CA ILE A 50 7.10 -1.30 8.62
C ILE A 50 8.57 -0.90 8.59
N HIS A 51 9.15 -0.75 7.40
CA HIS A 51 10.48 -0.20 7.21
C HIS A 51 10.51 1.31 7.48
N ILE A 52 11.40 1.74 8.39
CA ILE A 52 11.54 3.16 8.78
C ILE A 52 12.85 3.80 8.31
N GLY A 53 13.66 3.08 7.54
CA GLY A 53 14.98 3.52 7.07
C GLY A 53 16.13 2.78 7.75
N GLU A 54 17.32 2.85 7.16
CA GLU A 54 18.55 2.26 7.70
C GLU A 54 18.45 0.78 8.06
N GLY A 55 17.62 0.02 7.35
CA GLY A 55 17.37 -1.40 7.64
C GLY A 55 16.65 -1.66 8.97
N LYS A 56 16.01 -0.64 9.56
CA LYS A 56 15.23 -0.74 10.79
C LYS A 56 13.75 -0.89 10.47
N TYR A 57 13.06 -1.66 11.30
CA TYR A 57 11.63 -1.94 11.16
C TYR A 57 10.90 -1.71 12.47
N VAL A 58 9.61 -1.38 12.37
CA VAL A 58 8.67 -1.27 13.49
C VAL A 58 7.63 -2.37 13.36
N GLY A 59 7.51 -3.18 14.40
CA GLY A 59 6.42 -4.15 14.58
C GLY A 59 5.20 -3.48 15.19
N PHE A 60 4.01 -4.05 14.95
CA PHE A 60 2.72 -3.55 15.43
C PHE A 60 1.72 -4.70 15.59
N ASN A 61 0.57 -4.44 16.19
CA ASN A 61 -0.50 -5.42 16.34
C ASN A 61 -1.33 -5.46 15.05
N PHE A 62 -1.22 -6.54 14.27
CA PHE A 62 -2.10 -6.77 13.12
C PHE A 62 -3.41 -7.40 13.57
N GLN A 63 -4.45 -6.60 13.68
CA GLN A 63 -5.80 -6.99 14.08
C GLN A 63 -6.85 -6.24 13.24
N PRO A 64 -6.87 -6.47 11.91
CA PRO A 64 -7.73 -5.72 11.02
C PRO A 64 -9.20 -5.99 11.34
N ASP A 65 -10.01 -4.94 11.41
CA ASP A 65 -11.43 -5.00 11.78
C ASP A 65 -12.22 -5.98 10.90
N TYR A 66 -11.94 -6.03 9.60
CA TYR A 66 -12.59 -6.93 8.65
C TYR A 66 -12.34 -8.44 8.91
N LEU A 67 -11.33 -8.79 9.71
CA LEU A 67 -11.10 -10.16 10.20
C LEU A 67 -11.37 -10.29 11.70
N TRP A 68 -11.12 -9.24 12.49
CA TRP A 68 -11.18 -9.29 13.94
C TRP A 68 -12.60 -9.27 14.49
N ASP A 69 -13.53 -8.55 13.83
CA ASP A 69 -14.90 -8.35 14.30
C ASP A 69 -15.75 -9.64 14.31
N ASP A 70 -15.37 -10.67 13.54
CA ASP A 70 -16.04 -11.96 13.55
C ASP A 70 -15.05 -13.10 13.86
N PRO A 71 -15.17 -13.77 15.01
CA PRO A 71 -14.25 -14.83 15.44
C PRO A 71 -14.00 -15.96 14.43
N LYS A 72 -14.93 -16.18 13.49
CA LYS A 72 -14.75 -17.20 12.44
C LYS A 72 -13.62 -16.88 11.47
N TYR A 73 -13.26 -15.59 11.36
CA TYR A 73 -12.18 -15.11 10.48
C TYR A 73 -10.82 -14.98 11.18
N HIS A 74 -10.74 -15.10 12.50
CA HIS A 74 -9.47 -14.98 13.26
C HIS A 74 -8.38 -15.95 12.75
N LYS A 75 -8.78 -17.08 12.18
CA LYS A 75 -7.84 -18.06 11.59
C LYS A 75 -7.10 -17.53 10.34
N TYR A 76 -7.55 -16.43 9.77
CA TYR A 76 -6.90 -15.77 8.62
C TYR A 76 -6.00 -14.60 9.05
N ILE A 77 -5.92 -14.30 10.35
CA ILE A 77 -5.04 -13.27 10.86
C ILE A 77 -3.63 -13.84 10.94
N THR A 78 -2.77 -13.35 10.07
CA THR A 78 -1.35 -13.72 10.07
C THR A 78 -0.66 -13.17 11.31
N ARG A 79 0.04 -14.02 12.02
CA ARG A 79 0.87 -13.61 13.16
C ARG A 79 2.19 -13.08 12.66
N GLN A 80 2.42 -11.78 12.85
CA GLN A 80 3.61 -11.08 12.35
C GLN A 80 4.90 -11.75 12.83
N GLU A 81 4.98 -12.14 14.10
CA GLU A 81 6.16 -12.77 14.69
C GLU A 81 6.53 -14.12 14.04
N LEU A 82 5.55 -14.88 13.53
CA LEU A 82 5.80 -16.10 12.79
C LEU A 82 6.21 -15.82 11.34
N ALA A 83 5.59 -14.83 10.72
CA ALA A 83 5.90 -14.46 9.34
C ALA A 83 7.34 -13.96 9.16
N ILE A 84 7.97 -13.44 10.23
CA ILE A 84 9.34 -12.92 10.22
C ILE A 84 10.37 -13.85 10.88
N GLU A 85 9.97 -15.00 11.41
CA GLU A 85 10.82 -15.85 12.25
C GLU A 85 12.15 -16.21 11.58
N ASP A 86 12.12 -16.53 10.29
CA ASP A 86 13.30 -16.91 9.50
C ASP A 86 13.95 -15.73 8.75
N LEU A 87 13.44 -14.51 8.97
CA LEU A 87 13.94 -13.32 8.29
C LEU A 87 14.90 -12.57 9.22
N ASN A 88 16.07 -12.20 8.71
CA ASN A 88 17.01 -11.35 9.44
C ASN A 88 16.57 -9.89 9.44
N ILE A 89 15.52 -9.59 10.22
CA ILE A 89 14.89 -8.27 10.30
C ILE A 89 15.29 -7.58 11.61
N ASN A 90 15.76 -6.35 11.52
CA ASN A 90 16.06 -5.52 12.69
C ASN A 90 14.80 -4.78 13.15
N ILE A 91 13.99 -5.41 14.02
CA ILE A 91 12.88 -4.75 14.70
C ILE A 91 13.44 -3.80 15.76
N SER A 92 13.45 -2.53 15.47
CA SER A 92 13.97 -1.48 16.36
C SER A 92 12.97 -1.05 17.43
N ASP A 93 11.69 -1.25 17.19
CA ASP A 93 10.59 -0.95 18.10
C ASP A 93 9.39 -1.87 17.82
N ASN A 94 8.60 -2.14 18.85
CA ASN A 94 7.37 -2.92 18.78
C ASN A 94 6.26 -2.13 19.46
N VAL A 95 5.33 -1.59 18.71
CA VAL A 95 4.27 -0.75 19.25
C VAL A 95 3.03 -1.59 19.60
N ASP A 96 2.47 -1.35 20.79
CA ASP A 96 1.18 -1.93 21.19
C ASP A 96 0.02 -1.08 20.60
N ILE A 97 -0.01 -1.00 19.27
CA ILE A 97 -0.98 -0.24 18.50
C ILE A 97 -1.50 -1.14 17.38
N VAL A 98 -2.81 -1.19 17.20
CA VAL A 98 -3.44 -1.88 16.07
C VAL A 98 -3.23 -1.04 14.82
N LEU A 99 -2.66 -1.65 13.78
CA LEU A 99 -2.34 -1.00 12.54
C LEU A 99 -2.35 -2.02 11.38
N ASP A 100 -2.75 -1.57 10.21
CA ASP A 100 -2.52 -2.25 8.94
C ASP A 100 -1.40 -1.53 8.19
N GLY A 101 -0.42 -2.27 7.68
CA GLY A 101 0.73 -1.68 6.98
C GLY A 101 0.35 -0.86 5.73
N GLY A 102 -0.80 -1.14 5.11
CA GLY A 102 -1.36 -0.33 4.02
C GLY A 102 -1.81 1.08 4.46
N ASN A 103 -2.05 1.29 5.76
CA ASN A 103 -2.32 2.63 6.31
C ASN A 103 -1.05 3.40 6.69
N TYR A 104 0.06 3.11 6.03
CA TYR A 104 1.33 3.79 6.23
C TYR A 104 1.97 4.13 4.89
N VAL A 105 2.16 5.42 4.60
CA VAL A 105 2.92 5.90 3.45
C VAL A 105 4.01 6.88 3.91
N ARG A 106 5.27 6.46 3.80
CA ARG A 106 6.42 7.31 4.12
C ARG A 106 6.65 8.34 3.02
N CYS A 107 6.74 9.61 3.41
CA CYS A 107 6.99 10.75 2.51
C CYS A 107 8.13 11.59 3.09
N GLY A 108 9.37 11.17 2.87
CA GLY A 108 10.55 11.82 3.43
C GLY A 108 10.60 11.70 4.97
N ASP A 109 10.54 12.84 5.65
CA ASP A 109 10.48 12.96 7.12
C ASP A 109 9.03 12.88 7.68
N LYS A 110 8.06 12.64 6.81
CA LYS A 110 6.63 12.55 7.17
C LYS A 110 6.06 11.16 6.88
N VAL A 111 4.99 10.82 7.60
CA VAL A 111 4.15 9.64 7.33
C VAL A 111 2.72 10.09 7.13
N VAL A 112 2.11 9.68 6.04
CA VAL A 112 0.69 9.95 5.78
C VAL A 112 -0.11 8.71 6.13
N MET A 113 -1.11 8.89 6.98
CA MET A 113 -2.04 7.86 7.44
C MET A 113 -3.48 8.37 7.34
N THR A 114 -4.44 7.50 7.40
CA THR A 114 -5.84 7.89 7.57
C THR A 114 -6.23 7.96 9.04
N ASP A 115 -7.28 8.75 9.35
CA ASP A 115 -7.80 8.87 10.71
C ASP A 115 -8.56 7.62 11.20
N LYS A 116 -8.63 6.54 10.38
CA LYS A 116 -9.10 5.21 10.80
C LYS A 116 -8.29 4.68 11.99
N ILE A 117 -7.01 5.03 12.11
CA ILE A 117 -6.13 4.63 13.20
C ILE A 117 -6.71 4.91 14.58
N PHE A 118 -7.55 5.94 14.74
CA PHE A 118 -8.21 6.24 16.01
C PHE A 118 -9.35 5.27 16.33
N SER A 119 -10.11 4.84 15.33
CA SER A 119 -11.18 3.87 15.52
C SER A 119 -10.66 2.46 15.83
N GLU A 120 -9.51 2.11 15.29
CA GLU A 120 -8.82 0.85 15.57
C GLU A 120 -8.17 0.82 16.96
N ASN A 121 -7.91 2.00 17.54
CA ASN A 121 -7.23 2.13 18.83
C ASN A 121 -8.05 2.93 19.86
N PRO A 122 -9.30 2.52 20.18
CA PRO A 122 -10.22 3.33 21.00
C PRO A 122 -9.75 3.49 22.45
N ASN A 123 -8.83 2.66 22.92
CA ASN A 123 -8.28 2.73 24.27
C ASN A 123 -7.15 3.77 24.41
N TRP A 124 -6.64 4.29 23.30
CA TRP A 124 -5.61 5.31 23.29
C TRP A 124 -6.24 6.71 23.29
N ARG A 125 -5.62 7.63 24.03
CA ARG A 125 -5.92 9.06 23.86
C ARG A 125 -5.33 9.52 22.52
N PRO A 126 -6.08 10.20 21.64
CA PRO A 126 -5.61 10.52 20.27
C PRO A 126 -4.21 11.16 20.21
N LEU A 127 -3.94 12.14 21.06
CA LEU A 127 -2.61 12.79 21.07
C LEU A 127 -1.50 11.83 21.51
N ALA A 128 -1.75 10.98 22.51
CA ALA A 128 -0.76 10.02 22.98
C ALA A 128 -0.47 8.94 21.92
N LEU A 129 -1.49 8.52 21.17
CA LEU A 129 -1.35 7.60 20.05
C LEU A 129 -0.45 8.20 18.97
N LEU A 130 -0.72 9.44 18.54
CA LEU A 130 0.10 10.11 17.53
C LEU A 130 1.54 10.30 18.01
N CYS A 131 1.77 10.80 19.21
CA CYS A 131 3.12 10.94 19.74
C CYS A 131 3.89 9.61 19.75
N ARG A 132 3.21 8.50 20.12
CA ARG A 132 3.84 7.17 20.13
C ARG A 132 4.18 6.67 18.72
N LEU A 133 3.31 6.93 17.74
CA LEU A 133 3.56 6.58 16.34
C LEU A 133 4.68 7.45 15.74
N GLU A 134 4.70 8.76 16.01
CA GLU A 134 5.76 9.67 15.56
C GLU A 134 7.14 9.26 16.13
N GLU A 135 7.17 8.86 17.40
CA GLU A 135 8.38 8.32 18.03
C GLU A 135 8.85 7.03 17.34
N ALA A 136 7.94 6.07 17.15
CA ALA A 136 8.26 4.78 16.55
C ALA A 136 8.71 4.92 15.08
N PHE A 137 8.01 5.73 14.31
CA PHE A 137 8.31 5.92 12.90
C PHE A 137 9.40 6.96 12.64
N GLN A 138 9.83 7.70 13.67
CA GLN A 138 10.80 8.79 13.54
C GLN A 138 10.39 9.78 12.43
N ALA A 139 9.11 10.19 12.44
CA ALA A 139 8.51 11.03 11.41
C ALA A 139 7.27 11.76 11.93
N GLU A 140 7.01 12.95 11.38
CA GLU A 140 5.75 13.67 11.59
C GLU A 140 4.58 12.93 10.94
N ILE A 141 3.43 12.82 11.65
CA ILE A 141 2.24 12.17 11.10
C ILE A 141 1.28 13.19 10.52
N ILE A 142 0.94 12.98 9.25
CA ILE A 142 -0.11 13.72 8.54
C ILE A 142 -1.34 12.84 8.42
N LEU A 143 -2.44 13.26 9.03
CA LEU A 143 -3.70 12.53 8.99
C LEU A 143 -4.58 13.00 7.83
N LEU A 144 -5.00 12.03 7.02
CA LEU A 144 -6.05 12.19 6.02
C LEU A 144 -7.38 11.68 6.58
N PRO A 145 -8.52 12.28 6.19
CA PRO A 145 -9.81 11.68 6.49
C PRO A 145 -9.94 10.33 5.79
N TRP A 146 -10.40 9.32 6.51
CA TRP A 146 -10.74 8.02 5.92
C TRP A 146 -11.86 8.15 4.89
N ASP A 147 -11.69 7.54 3.73
CA ASP A 147 -12.74 7.43 2.71
C ASP A 147 -13.73 6.32 3.12
N MET A 148 -14.83 6.68 3.75
CA MET A 148 -15.86 5.74 4.21
C MET A 148 -16.52 4.91 3.09
N ASN A 149 -16.16 5.11 1.81
CA ASN A 149 -16.59 4.26 0.71
C ASN A 149 -15.57 3.16 0.38
N GLU A 150 -14.42 3.22 1.05
CA GLU A 150 -13.35 2.24 0.98
C GLU A 150 -13.25 1.60 2.39
N PRO A 151 -13.48 0.28 2.55
CA PRO A 151 -13.65 -0.33 3.87
C PRO A 151 -12.35 -0.43 4.67
N PHE A 152 -11.20 -0.51 4.00
CA PHE A 152 -9.93 -0.78 4.68
C PHE A 152 -9.30 0.47 5.30
N GLY A 153 -9.57 1.66 4.74
CA GLY A 153 -9.06 2.93 5.25
C GLY A 153 -7.54 3.10 5.05
N HIS A 154 -6.99 2.49 4.02
CA HIS A 154 -5.55 2.49 3.77
C HIS A 154 -5.09 3.71 2.98
N SER A 155 -4.03 4.37 3.45
CA SER A 155 -3.45 5.55 2.79
C SER A 155 -2.67 5.21 1.51
N ASP A 156 -2.15 3.99 1.36
CA ASP A 156 -1.44 3.53 0.15
C ASP A 156 -2.33 3.40 -1.10
N GLY A 157 -3.64 3.29 -0.92
CA GLY A 157 -4.63 3.42 -1.98
C GLY A 157 -4.96 4.87 -2.35
N MET A 158 -4.53 5.84 -1.53
CA MET A 158 -4.83 7.26 -1.69
C MET A 158 -3.68 8.05 -2.28
N ILE A 159 -2.46 7.82 -1.78
CA ILE A 159 -1.24 8.54 -2.18
C ILE A 159 -0.04 7.60 -2.32
N ALA A 160 0.98 8.09 -3.05
CA ALA A 160 2.32 7.50 -3.04
C ALA A 160 3.39 8.61 -3.08
N TRP A 161 4.56 8.32 -2.52
CA TRP A 161 5.70 9.24 -2.49
C TRP A 161 6.45 9.22 -3.83
N LEU A 162 6.75 10.41 -4.38
CA LEU A 162 7.50 10.57 -5.63
C LEU A 162 8.92 11.13 -5.43
N GLY A 163 9.30 11.44 -4.18
CA GLY A 163 10.53 12.16 -3.90
C GLY A 163 10.37 13.69 -3.98
N ASP A 164 11.35 14.42 -3.44
CA ASP A 164 11.46 15.90 -3.52
C ASP A 164 10.16 16.63 -3.13
N ASP A 165 9.57 16.26 -2.00
CA ASP A 165 8.28 16.79 -1.50
C ASP A 165 7.10 16.64 -2.46
N ARG A 166 7.20 15.75 -3.46
CA ARG A 166 6.11 15.43 -4.39
C ARG A 166 5.39 14.14 -4.00
N ILE A 167 4.09 14.14 -4.16
CA ILE A 167 3.25 12.95 -3.99
C ILE A 167 2.38 12.72 -5.21
N LEU A 168 2.14 11.44 -5.50
CA LEU A 168 1.09 11.02 -6.41
C LEU A 168 -0.21 10.93 -5.62
N LEU A 169 -1.26 11.59 -6.09
CA LEU A 169 -2.59 11.52 -5.50
C LEU A 169 -3.51 10.73 -6.43
N ASN A 170 -4.28 9.83 -5.85
CA ASN A 170 -5.29 9.11 -6.60
C ASN A 170 -6.31 10.07 -7.21
N ASN A 171 -6.97 9.62 -8.23
CA ASN A 171 -7.92 10.28 -9.11
C ASN A 171 -9.20 10.82 -8.41
N TYR A 172 -9.05 11.46 -7.24
CA TYR A 172 -10.19 11.99 -6.47
C TYR A 172 -10.95 13.12 -7.18
N HIS A 173 -10.33 13.86 -8.09
CA HIS A 173 -11.01 14.93 -8.85
C HIS A 173 -12.13 14.39 -9.73
N GLN A 174 -12.02 13.17 -10.26
CA GLN A 174 -13.06 12.56 -11.11
C GLN A 174 -14.26 12.03 -10.31
N LEU A 175 -14.11 11.88 -8.99
CA LEU A 175 -15.16 11.48 -8.07
C LEU A 175 -16.01 12.66 -7.55
N GLU A 176 -15.78 13.87 -8.08
CA GLU A 176 -16.31 15.15 -7.58
C GLU A 176 -17.77 15.42 -7.89
N LYS A 177 -18.63 14.42 -7.90
CA LYS A 177 -20.07 14.64 -7.96
C LYS A 177 -20.70 14.50 -6.55
N GLY A 178 -21.32 15.58 -6.05
CA GLY A 178 -22.08 15.55 -4.80
C GLY A 178 -21.21 15.51 -3.51
N LYS A 179 -21.53 14.62 -2.58
CA LYS A 179 -20.88 14.52 -1.26
C LYS A 179 -19.37 14.27 -1.31
N ARG A 180 -18.87 13.67 -2.38
CA ARG A 180 -17.43 13.37 -2.54
C ARG A 180 -16.58 14.60 -2.88
N LYS A 181 -17.17 15.68 -3.36
CA LYS A 181 -16.45 16.93 -3.63
C LYS A 181 -15.84 17.52 -2.36
N SER A 182 -16.58 17.52 -1.26
CA SER A 182 -16.08 18.05 0.03
C SER A 182 -14.93 17.21 0.57
N PHE A 183 -14.99 15.88 0.42
CA PHE A 183 -13.95 14.95 0.81
C PHE A 183 -12.66 15.19 -0.01
N SER A 184 -12.76 15.21 -1.34
CA SER A 184 -11.63 15.51 -2.23
C SER A 184 -10.99 16.87 -1.94
N THR A 185 -11.79 17.91 -1.69
CA THR A 185 -11.31 19.25 -1.33
C THR A 185 -10.56 19.24 0.00
N ARG A 186 -11.06 18.48 0.99
CA ARG A 186 -10.42 18.37 2.31
C ARG A 186 -9.06 17.68 2.23
N ILE A 187 -8.97 16.54 1.51
CA ILE A 187 -7.72 15.83 1.28
C ILE A 187 -6.69 16.76 0.63
N ARG A 188 -7.05 17.42 -0.48
CA ARG A 188 -6.14 18.32 -1.19
C ARG A 188 -5.68 19.49 -0.33
N LYS A 189 -6.56 20.05 0.50
CA LYS A 189 -6.20 21.14 1.41
C LYS A 189 -5.13 20.70 2.41
N ILE A 190 -5.26 19.49 2.96
CA ILE A 190 -4.26 18.93 3.88
C ILE A 190 -2.95 18.68 3.14
N LEU A 191 -2.99 17.98 2.01
CA LEU A 191 -1.80 17.59 1.28
C LEU A 191 -1.06 18.77 0.64
N ASN A 192 -1.76 19.75 0.05
CA ASN A 192 -1.15 20.94 -0.55
C ASN A 192 -0.42 21.84 0.46
N SER A 193 -0.70 21.70 1.75
CA SER A 193 0.06 22.42 2.79
C SER A 193 1.42 21.78 3.08
N GLN A 194 1.67 20.58 2.58
CA GLN A 194 2.82 19.75 2.91
C GLN A 194 3.61 19.28 1.68
N PHE A 195 2.94 19.13 0.52
CA PHE A 195 3.52 18.49 -0.66
C PHE A 195 3.07 19.15 -1.96
N ASP A 196 3.88 18.99 -2.99
CA ASP A 196 3.50 19.22 -4.37
C ASP A 196 2.74 17.99 -4.91
N ILE A 197 1.48 18.20 -5.34
CA ILE A 197 0.59 17.12 -5.74
C ILE A 197 0.67 16.88 -7.25
N VAL A 198 1.04 15.66 -7.63
CA VAL A 198 0.82 15.11 -8.96
C VAL A 198 -0.44 14.23 -8.90
N GLU A 199 -1.50 14.62 -9.59
CA GLU A 199 -2.74 13.86 -9.53
C GLU A 199 -2.89 12.92 -10.72
N LEU A 200 -3.29 11.66 -10.45
CA LEU A 200 -3.63 10.70 -11.49
C LEU A 200 -4.83 11.21 -12.32
N LYS A 201 -4.58 11.52 -13.60
CA LYS A 201 -5.59 11.99 -14.55
C LYS A 201 -5.60 11.10 -15.77
N TYR A 202 -5.99 9.85 -15.61
CA TYR A 202 -6.21 8.98 -16.76
C TYR A 202 -7.60 9.21 -17.33
N GLY A 203 -7.68 9.28 -18.69
CA GLY A 203 -8.93 9.47 -19.42
C GLY A 203 -9.82 8.22 -19.35
N GLY A 204 -11.05 8.37 -19.81
CA GLY A 204 -12.02 7.27 -19.87
C GLY A 204 -13.07 7.34 -18.77
N THR A 205 -14.00 6.40 -18.82
CA THR A 205 -14.99 6.24 -17.75
C THR A 205 -14.31 5.58 -16.56
N LEU A 206 -14.26 6.26 -15.42
CA LEU A 206 -13.78 5.67 -14.17
C LEU A 206 -14.55 4.39 -13.89
N SER A 207 -13.87 3.27 -13.95
CA SER A 207 -14.39 2.06 -13.34
C SER A 207 -14.29 2.19 -11.81
N ARG A 208 -15.13 1.44 -11.09
CA ARG A 208 -15.06 1.33 -9.63
C ARG A 208 -13.66 0.91 -9.17
N ASP A 209 -12.96 0.15 -10.00
CA ASP A 209 -11.69 -0.51 -9.67
C ASP A 209 -10.45 0.33 -10.05
N SER A 210 -10.63 1.54 -10.59
CA SER A 210 -9.52 2.40 -11.04
C SER A 210 -8.57 2.86 -9.91
N TRP A 211 -8.98 2.72 -8.66
CA TRP A 211 -8.11 2.97 -7.50
C TRP A 211 -6.87 2.06 -7.50
N CYS A 212 -6.96 0.90 -8.12
CA CYS A 212 -5.90 -0.12 -8.10
C CYS A 212 -4.56 0.36 -8.67
N TYR A 213 -4.57 1.35 -9.57
CA TYR A 213 -3.33 1.86 -10.15
C TYR A 213 -2.44 2.58 -9.14
N MET A 214 -2.97 3.02 -7.99
CA MET A 214 -2.15 3.49 -6.86
C MET A 214 -1.42 2.35 -6.14
N ASN A 215 -1.92 1.14 -6.25
CA ASN A 215 -1.43 -0.03 -5.54
C ASN A 215 -0.37 -0.78 -6.39
N TYR A 216 0.64 -0.03 -6.88
CA TYR A 216 1.74 -0.52 -7.70
C TYR A 216 2.94 -0.94 -6.83
N ILE A 217 3.82 -1.77 -7.40
CA ILE A 217 5.12 -2.08 -6.79
C ILE A 217 6.16 -1.16 -7.40
N GLU A 218 6.98 -0.56 -6.55
CA GLU A 218 8.14 0.22 -6.94
C GLU A 218 9.44 -0.54 -6.63
N THR A 219 10.33 -0.56 -7.64
CA THR A 219 11.70 -1.06 -7.50
C THR A 219 12.68 0.03 -7.92
N ASP A 220 13.98 -0.21 -7.76
CA ASP A 220 15.00 0.76 -8.17
C ASP A 220 14.85 1.16 -9.65
N ASN A 221 14.52 0.20 -10.53
CA ASN A 221 14.53 0.38 -11.97
C ASN A 221 13.14 0.30 -12.64
N ALA A 222 12.12 -0.10 -11.90
CA ALA A 222 10.81 -0.37 -12.50
C ALA A 222 9.64 0.00 -11.59
N ILE A 223 8.50 0.29 -12.24
CA ILE A 223 7.17 0.33 -11.64
C ILE A 223 6.38 -0.85 -12.22
N ILE A 224 5.84 -1.69 -11.34
CA ILE A 224 4.96 -2.78 -11.72
C ILE A 224 3.53 -2.36 -11.42
N LEU A 225 2.82 -1.96 -12.47
CA LEU A 225 1.50 -1.36 -12.40
C LEU A 225 0.42 -2.45 -12.51
N PRO A 226 -0.57 -2.48 -11.62
CA PRO A 226 -1.74 -3.36 -11.79
C PRO A 226 -2.45 -3.10 -13.11
N ALA A 227 -3.01 -4.15 -13.73
CA ALA A 227 -3.88 -4.05 -14.88
C ALA A 227 -5.21 -4.75 -14.62
N LEU A 228 -6.29 -4.18 -15.13
CA LEU A 228 -7.65 -4.70 -15.02
C LEU A 228 -7.95 -5.77 -16.08
N SER A 229 -7.29 -5.68 -17.23
CA SER A 229 -7.46 -6.63 -18.34
C SER A 229 -6.27 -7.57 -18.45
N MET A 230 -6.54 -8.85 -18.78
CA MET A 230 -5.53 -9.90 -18.89
C MET A 230 -4.45 -9.55 -19.93
N ASN A 231 -4.82 -8.93 -21.02
CA ASN A 231 -3.91 -8.56 -22.11
C ASN A 231 -3.40 -7.12 -22.02
N HIS A 232 -3.73 -6.40 -20.93
CA HIS A 232 -3.39 -4.99 -20.71
C HIS A 232 -3.90 -4.05 -21.82
N ASP A 233 -4.97 -4.41 -22.50
CA ASP A 233 -5.52 -3.74 -23.68
C ASP A 233 -6.73 -2.85 -23.37
N GLY A 234 -7.21 -2.86 -22.12
CA GLY A 234 -8.28 -1.99 -21.64
C GLY A 234 -7.92 -0.51 -21.75
N GLU A 235 -8.91 0.35 -22.03
CA GLU A 235 -8.69 1.80 -22.14
C GLU A 235 -8.10 2.41 -20.86
N ASN A 236 -8.57 1.96 -19.69
CA ASN A 236 -8.06 2.43 -18.41
C ASN A 236 -6.61 1.97 -18.19
N ASP A 237 -6.27 0.72 -18.54
CA ASP A 237 -4.91 0.18 -18.42
C ASP A 237 -3.94 0.97 -19.31
N LYS A 238 -4.31 1.27 -20.54
CA LYS A 238 -3.51 2.09 -21.48
C LYS A 238 -3.34 3.52 -20.98
N ALA A 239 -4.42 4.12 -20.47
CA ALA A 239 -4.37 5.47 -19.94
C ALA A 239 -3.50 5.57 -18.68
N ALA A 240 -3.63 4.60 -17.77
CA ALA A 240 -2.79 4.49 -16.58
C ALA A 240 -1.32 4.29 -16.95
N LEU A 241 -1.01 3.37 -17.88
CA LEU A 241 0.35 3.15 -18.38
C LEU A 241 0.98 4.45 -18.89
N LYS A 242 0.27 5.18 -19.75
CA LYS A 242 0.77 6.46 -20.28
C LYS A 242 0.99 7.49 -19.18
N MET A 243 0.10 7.56 -18.20
CA MET A 243 0.24 8.48 -17.08
C MET A 243 1.48 8.15 -16.23
N PHE A 244 1.68 6.88 -15.90
CA PHE A 244 2.82 6.44 -15.11
C PHE A 244 4.16 6.62 -15.87
N GLN A 245 4.19 6.41 -17.18
CA GLN A 245 5.37 6.72 -18.01
C GLN A 245 5.76 8.20 -17.98
N ASN A 246 4.79 9.10 -17.82
CA ASN A 246 5.07 10.54 -17.69
C ASN A 246 5.48 10.94 -16.26
N VAL A 247 5.04 10.20 -15.25
CA VAL A 247 5.38 10.47 -13.83
C VAL A 247 6.75 9.91 -13.47
N PHE A 248 7.07 8.71 -13.98
CA PHE A 248 8.30 7.96 -13.70
C PHE A 248 9.15 7.83 -14.96
N ASP A 249 9.66 8.96 -15.45
CA ASP A 249 10.42 9.04 -16.71
C ASP A 249 11.78 8.31 -16.66
N ASN A 250 12.29 8.04 -15.47
CA ASN A 250 13.53 7.33 -15.20
C ASN A 250 13.35 5.83 -14.88
N LYS A 251 12.12 5.30 -14.88
CA LYS A 251 11.81 3.91 -14.57
C LYS A 251 11.09 3.20 -15.71
N VAL A 252 11.33 1.93 -15.84
CA VAL A 252 10.60 1.07 -16.78
C VAL A 252 9.24 0.72 -16.19
N ILE A 253 8.16 1.00 -16.92
CA ILE A 253 6.82 0.62 -16.48
C ILE A 253 6.44 -0.74 -17.10
N ARG A 254 5.97 -1.65 -16.27
CA ARG A 254 5.39 -2.93 -16.68
C ARG A 254 4.01 -3.09 -16.07
N GLN A 255 3.14 -3.80 -16.74
CA GLN A 255 1.81 -4.11 -16.22
C GLN A 255 1.68 -5.59 -15.87
N VAL A 256 0.93 -5.87 -14.82
CA VAL A 256 0.58 -7.21 -14.36
C VAL A 256 -0.92 -7.27 -14.12
N PHE A 257 -1.59 -8.25 -14.72
CA PHE A 257 -3.01 -8.49 -14.51
C PHE A 257 -3.28 -8.75 -13.03
N ALA A 258 -4.11 -7.94 -12.42
CA ALA A 258 -4.39 -7.98 -10.99
C ALA A 258 -5.88 -8.00 -10.63
N GLN A 259 -6.78 -8.09 -11.62
CA GLN A 259 -8.23 -8.06 -11.39
C GLN A 259 -8.72 -9.09 -10.34
N PRO A 260 -8.19 -10.32 -10.26
CA PRO A 260 -8.60 -11.26 -9.22
C PRO A 260 -8.32 -10.74 -7.80
N LEU A 261 -7.17 -10.10 -7.57
CA LEU A 261 -6.83 -9.44 -6.30
C LEU A 261 -7.75 -8.23 -6.02
N ILE A 262 -7.95 -7.39 -7.04
CA ILE A 262 -8.75 -6.16 -6.95
C ILE A 262 -10.19 -6.44 -6.51
N LYS A 263 -10.77 -7.54 -6.95
CA LYS A 263 -12.10 -8.00 -6.51
C LYS A 263 -12.18 -8.31 -5.01
N HIS A 264 -11.06 -8.60 -4.38
CA HIS A 264 -10.94 -8.88 -2.95
C HIS A 264 -10.37 -7.69 -2.16
N GLY A 265 -10.24 -6.51 -2.78
CA GLY A 265 -9.98 -5.25 -2.10
C GLY A 265 -8.53 -4.80 -2.05
N GLY A 266 -7.59 -5.56 -2.62
CA GLY A 266 -6.17 -5.19 -2.74
C GLY A 266 -5.65 -5.34 -4.17
N ALA A 267 -4.39 -4.97 -4.40
CA ALA A 267 -3.70 -5.22 -5.66
C ALA A 267 -2.23 -5.60 -5.41
N LEU A 268 -1.31 -5.16 -6.26
CA LEU A 268 0.07 -5.66 -6.22
C LEU A 268 0.86 -5.17 -5.00
N HIS A 269 0.67 -3.91 -4.57
CA HIS A 269 1.34 -3.37 -3.38
C HIS A 269 0.90 -4.08 -2.11
N CYS A 270 -0.40 -4.29 -1.92
CA CYS A 270 -0.95 -5.02 -0.78
C CYS A 270 -0.46 -6.47 -0.72
N ALA A 271 -0.31 -7.13 -1.88
CA ALA A 271 0.13 -8.52 -1.98
C ALA A 271 1.67 -8.70 -1.93
N THR A 272 2.43 -7.61 -1.73
CA THR A 272 3.90 -7.66 -1.66
C THR A 272 4.45 -6.88 -0.49
N TRP A 273 5.58 -7.32 0.02
CA TRP A 273 6.33 -6.60 1.03
C TRP A 273 7.79 -6.45 0.61
N ASN A 274 8.33 -5.24 0.76
CA ASN A 274 9.69 -4.92 0.37
C ASN A 274 10.62 -4.98 1.59
N HIS A 275 11.62 -5.82 1.52
CA HIS A 275 12.70 -5.91 2.49
C HIS A 275 13.96 -5.24 1.95
N TYR A 276 14.58 -4.41 2.78
CA TYR A 276 15.79 -3.67 2.43
C TYR A 276 16.98 -4.18 3.24
N ILE A 277 17.92 -4.84 2.53
CA ILE A 277 19.15 -5.38 3.12
C ILE A 277 20.24 -4.30 3.01
N LEU A 278 20.91 -4.05 4.13
CA LEU A 278 22.06 -3.12 4.21
C LEU A 278 23.32 -3.67 3.56
#